data_43d0b917bc9e5877325293ceaba05724
#
_entry.id   43d0b917bc9e5877325293ceaba05724
#
_cell.length_a   1.000
_cell.length_b   1.000
_cell.length_c   1.000
_cell.angle_alpha   90.00
_cell.angle_beta   90.00
_cell.angle_gamma   90.00
#
_symmetry.space_group_name_H-M   'P 1'
#
loop_
_entity.id
_entity.type
_entity.pdbx_description
1 polymer ?
#
loop_
_entity_poly.entity_id
_entity_poly.type
_entity_poly.pdbx_seq_one_letter_code
_entity_poly.pdbx_strand_id
1 'polypeptide(L)'
;RSKDGNDYTDPSVIKMIHLNARKKISLSEYLNKLNVVPVSISYEKDPNDILKAKELYLTDLNKVYIKERKEDMQSIAEGINGQKGNVNLAIGNVMTFDSNSYEECSNKITNDIKNLYYLHPTNYAAALMQGKDIKYSIERSKDIEESIDYLKRRISLIPDEMHPYLLDQYSNTIS
;
A
#
# COMPACT_ATOMS: atom_id res chain seq x y z
N ARG A 1 1.48 -3.96 3.01
CA ARG A 1 1.26 -2.71 2.28
C ARG A 1 2.51 -2.31 1.52
N SER A 2 2.38 -1.84 0.30
CA SER A 2 3.49 -1.33 -0.52
C SER A 2 4.19 -0.12 0.13
N LYS A 3 5.42 0.19 -0.30
CA LYS A 3 6.17 1.31 0.24
C LYS A 3 5.62 2.66 -0.24
N ASP A 4 5.10 2.70 -1.43
CA ASP A 4 4.61 3.89 -2.14
C ASP A 4 3.09 4.10 -2.08
N GLY A 5 2.36 3.20 -1.43
CA GLY A 5 0.90 3.23 -1.31
C GLY A 5 0.12 2.69 -2.51
N ASN A 6 0.78 2.19 -3.56
CA ASN A 6 0.10 1.73 -4.77
C ASN A 6 -0.49 0.31 -4.68
N ASP A 7 -0.04 -0.52 -3.74
CA ASP A 7 -0.55 -1.88 -3.47
C ASP A 7 -0.77 -2.74 -4.73
N TYR A 8 0.21 -2.70 -5.65
CA TYR A 8 0.17 -3.44 -6.91
C TYR A 8 0.62 -4.90 -6.72
N THR A 9 -0.12 -5.83 -7.29
CA THR A 9 0.25 -7.25 -7.32
C THR A 9 1.15 -7.52 -8.53
N ASP A 10 2.42 -7.86 -8.28
CA ASP A 10 3.37 -8.15 -9.37
C ASP A 10 3.00 -9.48 -10.06
N PRO A 11 2.87 -9.51 -11.42
CA PRO A 11 2.62 -10.73 -12.17
C PRO A 11 3.63 -11.86 -11.93
N SER A 12 4.87 -11.51 -11.52
CA SER A 12 5.89 -12.50 -11.19
C SER A 12 5.53 -13.36 -9.99
N VAL A 13 4.77 -12.83 -9.03
CA VAL A 13 4.25 -13.57 -7.88
C VAL A 13 3.30 -14.67 -8.36
N ILE A 14 2.35 -14.34 -9.24
CA ILE A 14 1.42 -15.31 -9.81
C ILE A 14 2.16 -16.37 -10.63
N LYS A 15 3.17 -15.94 -11.40
CA LYS A 15 4.03 -16.85 -12.15
C LYS A 15 4.79 -17.81 -11.24
N MET A 16 5.34 -17.36 -10.12
CA MET A 16 6.01 -18.22 -9.14
C MET A 16 5.06 -19.25 -8.52
N ILE A 17 3.87 -18.82 -8.13
CA ILE A 17 2.85 -19.72 -7.55
C ILE A 17 2.47 -20.81 -8.56
N HIS A 18 2.30 -20.49 -9.84
CA HIS A 18 1.92 -21.44 -10.89
C HIS A 18 3.08 -22.30 -11.41
N LEU A 19 4.33 -22.01 -11.06
CA LEU A 19 5.54 -22.57 -11.68
C LEU A 19 5.54 -24.11 -11.73
N ASN A 20 5.15 -24.78 -10.64
CA ASN A 20 5.14 -26.23 -10.54
C ASN A 20 3.93 -26.90 -11.23
N ALA A 21 2.86 -26.16 -11.47
CA ALA A 21 1.64 -26.65 -12.07
C ALA A 21 1.51 -26.33 -13.58
N ARG A 22 2.27 -25.38 -14.11
CA ARG A 22 2.13 -24.82 -15.47
C ARG A 22 2.21 -25.84 -16.62
N LYS A 23 2.84 -27.00 -16.38
CA LYS A 23 2.91 -28.10 -17.39
C LYS A 23 1.72 -29.06 -17.32
N LYS A 24 0.89 -28.95 -16.28
CA LYS A 24 -0.19 -29.90 -16.00
C LYS A 24 -1.57 -29.31 -16.17
N ILE A 25 -1.74 -28.04 -15.77
CA ILE A 25 -3.02 -27.35 -15.81
C ILE A 25 -2.82 -25.87 -16.22
N SER A 26 -3.86 -25.24 -16.76
CA SER A 26 -3.86 -23.83 -17.12
C SER A 26 -3.79 -22.93 -15.89
N LEU A 27 -3.40 -21.67 -16.08
CA LEU A 27 -3.32 -20.70 -14.99
C LEU A 27 -4.69 -20.47 -14.33
N SER A 28 -5.73 -20.23 -15.14
CA SER A 28 -7.09 -20.00 -14.65
C SER A 28 -7.61 -21.19 -13.83
N GLU A 29 -7.44 -22.41 -14.33
CA GLU A 29 -7.83 -23.63 -13.62
C GLU A 29 -7.07 -23.77 -12.30
N TYR A 30 -5.78 -23.47 -12.30
CA TYR A 30 -4.95 -23.55 -11.09
C TYR A 30 -5.38 -22.55 -10.03
N LEU A 31 -5.55 -21.27 -10.40
CA LEU A 31 -5.98 -20.22 -9.47
C LEU A 31 -7.39 -20.51 -8.90
N ASN A 32 -8.31 -21.01 -9.74
CA ASN A 32 -9.64 -21.39 -9.28
C ASN A 32 -9.60 -22.56 -8.28
N LYS A 33 -8.70 -23.53 -8.46
CA LYS A 33 -8.49 -24.61 -7.48
C LYS A 33 -7.87 -24.15 -6.18
N LEU A 34 -7.08 -23.08 -6.18
CA LEU A 34 -6.48 -22.51 -4.97
C LEU A 34 -7.49 -21.74 -4.10
N ASN A 35 -8.67 -21.38 -4.62
CA ASN A 35 -9.65 -20.55 -3.93
C ASN A 35 -9.01 -19.23 -3.43
N VAL A 36 -8.42 -18.46 -4.33
CA VAL A 36 -7.76 -17.20 -4.02
C VAL A 36 -8.76 -16.23 -3.40
N VAL A 37 -8.42 -15.66 -2.24
CA VAL A 37 -9.23 -14.67 -1.52
C VAL A 37 -8.41 -13.39 -1.36
N PRO A 38 -8.88 -12.22 -1.83
CA PRO A 38 -8.20 -10.96 -1.63
C PRO A 38 -8.38 -10.50 -0.17
N VAL A 39 -7.29 -10.00 0.41
CA VAL A 39 -7.29 -9.44 1.77
C VAL A 39 -6.66 -8.05 1.72
N SER A 40 -7.35 -7.07 2.26
CA SER A 40 -6.85 -5.70 2.39
C SER A 40 -6.66 -5.33 3.86
N ILE A 41 -5.49 -4.75 4.16
CA ILE A 41 -5.19 -4.17 5.47
C ILE A 41 -4.85 -2.70 5.27
N SER A 42 -5.59 -1.81 5.93
CA SER A 42 -5.31 -0.38 5.93
C SER A 42 -5.05 0.14 7.34
N TYR A 43 -4.03 0.99 7.46
CA TYR A 43 -3.66 1.68 8.69
C TYR A 43 -3.95 3.18 8.55
N GLU A 44 -4.53 3.77 9.61
CA GLU A 44 -4.68 5.22 9.68
C GLU A 44 -3.31 5.92 9.74
N LYS A 45 -2.36 5.33 10.45
CA LYS A 45 -0.99 5.83 10.61
C LYS A 45 0.00 4.71 10.30
N ASP A 46 0.99 4.98 9.47
CA ASP A 46 2.05 4.02 9.19
C ASP A 46 3.27 4.34 10.05
N PRO A 47 3.64 3.48 11.01
CA PRO A 47 4.79 3.75 11.88
C PRO A 47 6.11 3.89 11.12
N ASN A 48 6.21 3.26 9.96
CA ASN A 48 7.40 3.25 9.11
C ASN A 48 7.37 4.30 7.98
N ASP A 49 6.44 5.25 7.98
CA ASP A 49 6.28 6.22 6.89
C ASP A 49 7.57 7.01 6.60
N ILE A 50 8.31 7.43 7.63
CA ILE A 50 9.60 8.14 7.50
C ILE A 50 10.67 7.22 6.89
N LEU A 51 10.80 5.99 7.39
CA LEU A 51 11.78 5.04 6.86
C LEU A 51 11.51 4.71 5.39
N LYS A 52 10.25 4.51 5.04
CA LYS A 52 9.81 4.28 3.67
C LYS A 52 10.06 5.49 2.77
N ALA A 53 9.75 6.71 3.23
CA ALA A 53 10.03 7.93 2.50
C ALA A 53 11.53 8.09 2.21
N LYS A 54 12.39 7.83 3.21
CA LYS A 54 13.85 7.84 3.05
C LYS A 54 14.30 6.82 2.01
N GLU A 55 13.83 5.57 2.10
CA GLU A 55 14.19 4.53 1.15
C GLU A 55 13.78 4.88 -0.28
N LEU A 56 12.53 5.37 -0.47
CA LEU A 56 12.03 5.77 -1.78
C LEU A 56 12.82 6.94 -2.37
N TYR A 57 13.04 8.01 -1.59
CA TYR A 57 13.82 9.17 -1.99
C TYR A 57 15.25 8.77 -2.42
N LEU A 58 15.96 8.00 -1.58
CA LEU A 58 17.32 7.57 -1.88
C LEU A 58 17.39 6.59 -3.06
N THR A 59 16.37 5.75 -3.23
CA THR A 59 16.26 4.88 -4.41
C THR A 59 16.11 5.69 -5.68
N ASP A 60 15.27 6.72 -5.65
CA ASP A 60 15.05 7.60 -6.82
C ASP A 60 16.30 8.42 -7.14
N LEU A 61 16.95 8.97 -6.12
CA LEU A 61 18.18 9.76 -6.27
C LEU A 61 19.34 8.92 -6.81
N ASN A 62 19.61 7.76 -6.24
CA ASN A 62 20.81 6.95 -6.50
C ASN A 62 20.55 5.74 -7.42
N LYS A 63 19.27 5.50 -7.82
CA LYS A 63 18.79 4.31 -8.56
C LYS A 63 18.93 2.99 -7.79
N VAL A 64 19.63 2.99 -6.66
CA VAL A 64 19.80 1.83 -5.77
C VAL A 64 19.82 2.31 -4.33
N TYR A 65 19.08 1.63 -3.46
CA TYR A 65 19.15 1.83 -2.02
C TYR A 65 19.84 0.62 -1.36
N ILE A 66 20.93 0.88 -0.66
CA ILE A 66 21.63 -0.13 0.11
C ILE A 66 21.27 0.06 1.58
N LYS A 67 20.55 -0.92 2.14
CA LYS A 67 20.14 -0.87 3.55
C LYS A 67 21.34 -0.97 4.48
N GLU A 68 21.28 -0.19 5.56
CA GLU A 68 22.25 -0.26 6.63
C GLU A 68 22.07 -1.56 7.45
N ARG A 69 23.15 -1.98 8.09
CA ARG A 69 23.10 -3.13 9.01
C ARG A 69 22.10 -2.85 10.14
N LYS A 70 21.13 -3.73 10.35
CA LYS A 70 20.04 -3.64 11.35
C LYS A 70 18.84 -2.76 10.95
N GLU A 71 18.84 -2.10 9.80
CA GLU A 71 17.70 -1.29 9.36
C GLU A 71 16.41 -2.10 9.25
N ASP A 72 16.49 -3.34 8.75
CA ASP A 72 15.32 -4.23 8.69
C ASP A 72 14.79 -4.56 10.08
N MET A 73 15.68 -4.81 11.07
CA MET A 73 15.27 -5.07 12.45
C MET A 73 14.61 -3.85 13.10
N GLN A 74 15.14 -2.66 12.85
CA GLN A 74 14.56 -1.41 13.31
C GLN A 74 13.17 -1.20 12.70
N SER A 75 13.04 -1.35 11.38
CA SER A 75 11.76 -1.24 10.68
C SER A 75 10.72 -2.23 11.21
N ILE A 76 11.11 -3.47 11.49
CA ILE A 76 10.23 -4.47 12.10
C ILE A 76 9.81 -4.03 13.51
N ALA A 77 10.76 -3.59 14.34
CA ALA A 77 10.48 -3.15 15.71
C ALA A 77 9.54 -1.93 15.73
N GLU A 78 9.77 -0.94 14.87
CA GLU A 78 8.90 0.22 14.72
C GLU A 78 7.52 -0.18 14.19
N GLY A 79 7.48 -1.10 13.22
CA GLY A 79 6.23 -1.64 12.69
C GLY A 79 5.40 -2.38 13.73
N ILE A 80 6.02 -3.07 14.69
CA ILE A 80 5.32 -3.78 15.77
C ILE A 80 4.86 -2.80 16.86
N ASN A 81 5.77 -1.95 17.35
CA ASN A 81 5.54 -1.10 18.53
C ASN A 81 4.86 0.23 18.22
N GLY A 82 5.00 0.72 16.99
CA GLY A 82 4.49 2.02 16.57
C GLY A 82 2.96 2.06 16.52
N GLN A 83 2.42 3.23 16.82
CA GLN A 83 0.97 3.47 16.81
C GLN A 83 0.45 3.50 15.37
N LYS A 84 -0.61 2.73 15.10
CA LYS A 84 -1.23 2.60 13.77
C LYS A 84 -2.54 3.38 13.64
N GLY A 85 -3.03 3.94 14.77
CA GLY A 85 -4.38 4.49 14.80
C GLY A 85 -5.43 3.39 14.58
N ASN A 86 -6.46 3.71 13.81
CA ASN A 86 -7.44 2.71 13.41
C ASN A 86 -6.85 1.77 12.34
N VAL A 87 -7.15 0.48 12.49
CA VAL A 87 -6.74 -0.55 11.53
C VAL A 87 -7.99 -1.20 10.98
N ASN A 88 -8.10 -1.26 9.66
CA ASN A 88 -9.17 -1.98 8.98
C ASN A 88 -8.59 -3.22 8.30
N LEU A 89 -9.21 -4.38 8.54
CA LEU A 89 -8.95 -5.64 7.85
C LEU A 89 -10.22 -6.03 7.10
N ALA A 90 -10.14 -6.07 5.77
CA ALA A 90 -11.23 -6.51 4.91
C ALA A 90 -10.86 -7.78 4.17
N ILE A 91 -11.76 -8.76 4.17
CA ILE A 91 -11.61 -10.05 3.49
C ILE A 91 -12.67 -10.12 2.41
N GLY A 92 -12.26 -10.31 1.16
CA GLY A 92 -13.17 -10.42 0.02
C GLY A 92 -13.73 -11.83 -0.17
N ASN A 93 -14.46 -12.01 -1.26
CA ASN A 93 -14.97 -13.32 -1.66
C ASN A 93 -13.90 -14.12 -2.41
N VAL A 94 -14.10 -15.43 -2.54
CA VAL A 94 -13.27 -16.27 -3.40
C VAL A 94 -13.36 -15.75 -4.84
N MET A 95 -12.19 -15.50 -5.43
CA MET A 95 -12.07 -14.99 -6.78
C MET A 95 -12.24 -16.11 -7.83
N THR A 96 -12.80 -15.75 -8.98
CA THR A 96 -12.85 -16.63 -10.17
C THR A 96 -11.97 -16.04 -11.27
N PHE A 97 -11.22 -16.89 -11.96
CA PHE A 97 -10.30 -16.51 -13.03
C PHE A 97 -10.68 -17.21 -14.32
N ASP A 98 -10.79 -16.44 -15.39
CA ASP A 98 -11.12 -16.90 -16.76
C ASP A 98 -9.97 -16.66 -17.74
N SER A 99 -8.95 -15.90 -17.33
CA SER A 99 -7.76 -15.61 -18.13
C SER A 99 -6.57 -16.50 -17.76
N ASN A 100 -5.73 -16.78 -18.75
CA ASN A 100 -4.43 -17.44 -18.60
C ASN A 100 -3.25 -16.43 -18.70
N SER A 101 -3.53 -15.13 -18.72
CA SER A 101 -2.53 -14.07 -18.63
C SER A 101 -2.18 -13.79 -17.17
N TYR A 102 -0.89 -13.87 -16.84
CA TYR A 102 -0.39 -13.50 -15.51
C TYR A 102 -0.70 -12.06 -15.17
N GLU A 103 -0.60 -11.17 -16.14
CA GLU A 103 -0.86 -9.74 -15.99
C GLU A 103 -2.34 -9.45 -15.71
N GLU A 104 -3.26 -10.06 -16.49
CA GLU A 104 -4.70 -9.90 -16.27
C GLU A 104 -5.13 -10.45 -14.91
N CYS A 105 -4.60 -11.62 -14.52
CA CYS A 105 -4.89 -12.19 -13.20
C CYS A 105 -4.35 -11.31 -12.06
N SER A 106 -3.13 -10.76 -12.19
CA SER A 106 -2.58 -9.87 -11.17
C SER A 106 -3.32 -8.54 -11.08
N ASN A 107 -3.72 -7.97 -12.21
CA ASN A 107 -4.54 -6.75 -12.25
C ASN A 107 -5.90 -6.97 -11.59
N LYS A 108 -6.53 -8.12 -11.84
CA LYS A 108 -7.79 -8.49 -11.17
C LYS A 108 -7.63 -8.55 -9.66
N ILE A 109 -6.57 -9.21 -9.16
CA ILE A 109 -6.27 -9.28 -7.72
C ILE A 109 -6.03 -7.88 -7.15
N THR A 110 -5.23 -7.06 -7.84
CA THR A 110 -4.96 -5.67 -7.45
C THR A 110 -6.25 -4.86 -7.31
N ASN A 111 -7.14 -4.95 -8.30
CA ASN A 111 -8.41 -4.22 -8.29
C ASN A 111 -9.32 -4.68 -7.14
N ASP A 112 -9.41 -5.99 -6.90
CA ASP A 112 -10.23 -6.52 -5.81
C ASP A 112 -9.67 -6.09 -4.43
N ILE A 113 -8.33 -6.07 -4.25
CA ILE A 113 -7.70 -5.55 -3.03
C ILE A 113 -7.98 -4.05 -2.87
N LYS A 114 -7.85 -3.25 -3.93
CA LYS A 114 -8.15 -1.81 -3.90
C LYS A 114 -9.60 -1.52 -3.56
N ASN A 115 -10.53 -2.28 -4.10
CA ASN A 115 -11.97 -2.14 -3.80
C ASN A 115 -12.32 -2.47 -2.34
N LEU A 116 -11.51 -3.29 -1.67
CA LEU A 116 -11.65 -3.62 -0.25
C LEU A 116 -10.95 -2.61 0.67
N TYR A 117 -10.14 -1.71 0.13
CA TYR A 117 -9.32 -0.81 0.92
C TYR A 117 -10.19 0.24 1.62
N TYR A 118 -10.02 0.37 2.94
CA TYR A 118 -10.66 1.43 3.71
C TYR A 118 -9.79 2.68 3.73
N LEU A 119 -10.35 3.80 3.23
CA LEU A 119 -9.67 5.10 3.24
C LEU A 119 -9.87 5.78 4.60
N HIS A 120 -8.76 5.97 5.31
CA HIS A 120 -8.70 6.70 6.56
C HIS A 120 -8.63 8.22 6.33
N PRO A 121 -8.96 9.06 7.35
CA PRO A 121 -8.81 10.51 7.25
C PRO A 121 -7.40 10.96 6.81
N THR A 122 -6.35 10.23 7.20
CA THR A 122 -4.97 10.51 6.78
C THR A 122 -4.75 10.39 5.27
N ASN A 123 -5.48 9.51 4.57
CA ASN A 123 -5.40 9.40 3.11
C ASN A 123 -5.92 10.70 2.47
N TYR A 124 -7.07 11.19 2.92
CA TYR A 124 -7.65 12.46 2.42
C TYR A 124 -6.78 13.66 2.80
N ALA A 125 -6.27 13.70 4.03
CA ALA A 125 -5.36 14.75 4.49
C ALA A 125 -4.11 14.86 3.60
N ALA A 126 -3.47 13.74 3.30
CA ALA A 126 -2.28 13.72 2.44
C ALA A 126 -2.59 14.20 1.02
N ALA A 127 -3.72 13.78 0.44
CA ALA A 127 -4.14 14.23 -0.88
C ALA A 127 -4.43 15.73 -0.92
N LEU A 128 -5.12 16.27 0.10
CA LEU A 128 -5.37 17.71 0.23
C LEU A 128 -4.06 18.51 0.38
N MET A 129 -3.11 18.02 1.18
CA MET A 129 -1.79 18.67 1.34
C MET A 129 -0.99 18.70 0.04
N GLN A 130 -1.26 17.79 -0.89
CA GLN A 130 -0.67 17.77 -2.23
C GLN A 130 -1.49 18.55 -3.27
N GLY A 131 -2.59 19.20 -2.88
CA GLY A 131 -3.46 19.97 -3.78
C GLY A 131 -4.31 19.11 -4.71
N LYS A 132 -4.52 17.83 -4.40
CA LYS A 132 -5.41 16.95 -5.17
C LYS A 132 -6.87 17.35 -4.92
N ASP A 133 -7.66 17.45 -5.99
CA ASP A 133 -9.11 17.69 -5.89
C ASP A 133 -9.81 16.36 -5.51
N ILE A 134 -10.25 16.28 -4.26
CA ILE A 134 -10.89 15.08 -3.71
C ILE A 134 -12.23 15.42 -3.07
N LYS A 135 -13.19 14.51 -3.21
CA LYS A 135 -14.49 14.63 -2.57
C LYS A 135 -14.52 13.84 -1.26
N TYR A 136 -14.97 14.47 -0.20
CA TYR A 136 -15.21 13.83 1.09
C TYR A 136 -16.46 14.40 1.77
N SER A 137 -17.05 13.66 2.70
CA SER A 137 -18.23 14.13 3.44
C SER A 137 -17.85 15.17 4.50
N ILE A 138 -18.74 16.13 4.75
CA ILE A 138 -18.56 17.17 5.79
C ILE A 138 -18.34 16.56 7.18
N GLU A 139 -18.96 15.40 7.45
CA GLU A 139 -18.82 14.68 8.73
C GLU A 139 -17.38 14.26 9.03
N ARG A 140 -16.55 14.08 7.99
CA ARG A 140 -15.13 13.71 8.12
C ARG A 140 -14.18 14.91 8.24
N SER A 141 -14.67 16.14 8.11
CA SER A 141 -13.82 17.34 8.04
C SER A 141 -12.91 17.49 9.27
N LYS A 142 -13.44 17.28 10.47
CA LYS A 142 -12.68 17.39 11.72
C LYS A 142 -11.57 16.34 11.80
N ASP A 143 -11.84 15.10 11.48
CA ASP A 143 -10.87 14.00 11.50
C ASP A 143 -9.76 14.22 10.45
N ILE A 144 -10.12 14.84 9.31
CA ILE A 144 -9.16 15.21 8.27
C ILE A 144 -8.26 16.35 8.75
N GLU A 145 -8.78 17.37 9.43
CA GLU A 145 -7.98 18.47 10.01
C GLU A 145 -6.98 17.93 11.05
N GLU A 146 -7.41 17.06 11.95
CA GLU A 146 -6.52 16.40 12.92
C GLU A 146 -5.44 15.55 12.21
N SER A 147 -5.80 14.92 11.10
CA SER A 147 -4.87 14.14 10.28
C SER A 147 -3.88 15.02 9.52
N ILE A 148 -4.28 16.21 9.06
CA ILE A 148 -3.37 17.21 8.47
C ILE A 148 -2.33 17.63 9.51
N ASP A 149 -2.74 17.91 10.74
CA ASP A 149 -1.81 18.28 11.81
C ASP A 149 -0.87 17.13 12.19
N TYR A 150 -1.36 15.90 12.16
CA TYR A 150 -0.51 14.72 12.32
C TYR A 150 0.55 14.65 11.20
N LEU A 151 0.15 14.74 9.93
CA LEU A 151 1.07 14.66 8.80
C LEU A 151 2.06 15.82 8.77
N LYS A 152 1.64 17.05 9.13
CA LYS A 152 2.55 18.19 9.30
C LYS A 152 3.66 17.91 10.31
N ARG A 153 3.32 17.31 11.46
CA ARG A 153 4.32 16.88 12.44
C ARG A 153 5.26 15.80 11.89
N ARG A 154 4.75 14.87 11.07
CA ARG A 154 5.59 13.82 10.47
C ARG A 154 6.57 14.38 9.44
N ILE A 155 6.10 15.22 8.51
CA ILE A 155 6.97 15.81 7.49
C ILE A 155 8.00 16.78 8.10
N SER A 156 7.70 17.47 9.22
CA SER A 156 8.67 18.36 9.89
C SER A 156 9.88 17.63 10.49
N LEU A 157 9.85 16.28 10.55
CA LEU A 157 10.96 15.46 11.03
C LEU A 157 11.94 15.04 9.91
N ILE A 158 11.66 15.40 8.67
CA ILE A 158 12.42 14.98 7.49
C ILE A 158 12.68 16.18 6.58
N PRO A 159 13.73 16.13 5.73
CA PRO A 159 14.00 17.16 4.72
C PRO A 159 12.84 17.37 3.73
N ASP A 160 12.69 18.59 3.24
CA ASP A 160 11.58 18.99 2.35
C ASP A 160 11.50 18.12 1.08
N GLU A 161 12.64 17.70 0.55
CA GLU A 161 12.74 16.84 -0.63
C GLU A 161 12.10 15.46 -0.42
N MET A 162 11.95 15.04 0.83
CA MET A 162 11.31 13.75 1.18
C MET A 162 9.81 13.87 1.45
N HIS A 163 9.26 15.11 1.59
CA HIS A 163 7.84 15.30 1.90
C HIS A 163 6.90 14.64 0.88
N PRO A 164 7.12 14.75 -0.45
CA PRO A 164 6.26 14.07 -1.42
C PRO A 164 6.22 12.56 -1.21
N TYR A 165 7.38 11.93 -0.97
CA TYR A 165 7.47 10.48 -0.76
C TYR A 165 6.72 10.00 0.48
N LEU A 166 6.66 10.81 1.54
CA LEU A 166 5.86 10.49 2.72
C LEU A 166 4.37 10.63 2.43
N LEU A 167 3.95 11.73 1.81
CA LEU A 167 2.55 11.99 1.50
C LEU A 167 1.98 11.02 0.46
N ASP A 168 2.77 10.61 -0.54
CA ASP A 168 2.39 9.65 -1.56
C ASP A 168 1.97 8.30 -0.97
N GLN A 169 2.62 7.85 0.11
CA GLN A 169 2.27 6.60 0.79
C GLN A 169 0.82 6.56 1.28
N TYR A 170 0.28 7.72 1.62
CA TYR A 170 -1.12 7.89 2.04
C TYR A 170 -2.04 8.24 0.88
N SER A 171 -1.62 9.13 -0.01
CA SER A 171 -2.48 9.70 -1.05
C SER A 171 -2.64 8.84 -2.30
N ASN A 172 -1.68 7.96 -2.61
CA ASN A 172 -1.75 7.09 -3.78
C ASN A 172 -2.83 6.00 -3.70
N THR A 173 -3.39 5.78 -2.51
CA THR A 173 -4.56 4.90 -2.32
C THR A 173 -5.87 5.57 -2.75
N ILE A 174 -5.87 6.89 -2.95
CA ILE A 174 -7.01 7.64 -3.48
C ILE A 174 -6.79 7.75 -5.00
N SER A 175 -7.37 6.87 -5.76
CA SER A 175 -7.32 6.86 -7.23
C SER A 175 -8.69 7.15 -7.82
#